data_d88537e1cf1bf8979f1d27386f0c2d30
#
_entry.id   d88537e1cf1bf8979f1d27386f0c2d30
#
_cell.length_a   1.000
_cell.length_b   1.000
_cell.length_c   1.000
_cell.angle_alpha   90.00
_cell.angle_beta   90.00
_cell.angle_gamma   90.00
#
_symmetry.space_group_name_H-M   'P 1'
#
loop_
_entity.id
_entity.type
_entity.pdbx_description
1 polymer ?
#
loop_
_entity_poly.entity_id
_entity_poly.type
_entity_poly.pdbx_seq_one_letter_code
_entity_poly.pdbx_strand_id
1 'polypeptide(L)'
;MSTHGDTLISPALRVALQSWLDAQSALKGLSENTLSAYHTDVAGFMAFMTLHSGERSGLAALARISVSDMRAWMAHLRAQKIAPRSLARKLSAVKNFYVWLAAREGFEPTAVLSLQTPKFQAKLPRPLSEDAARAVVETVEVQS
;
A
#
# COMPACT_ATOMS: atom_id res chain seq x y z
N MET A 1 -15.41 12.41 17.24
CA MET A 1 -15.85 13.03 16.02
C MET A 1 -15.29 12.31 14.80
N SER A 2 -16.15 11.95 13.92
CA SER A 2 -15.63 11.19 12.78
C SER A 2 -15.09 12.12 11.70
N THR A 3 -14.08 11.64 11.03
CA THR A 3 -13.50 12.31 9.89
C THR A 3 -14.27 11.89 8.64
N HIS A 4 -13.96 12.53 7.53
CA HIS A 4 -14.53 12.13 6.26
C HIS A 4 -14.22 10.67 5.95
N GLY A 5 -13.00 10.24 6.27
CA GLY A 5 -12.61 8.87 6.02
C GLY A 5 -13.48 7.89 6.79
N ASP A 6 -13.72 8.18 8.06
CA ASP A 6 -14.55 7.31 8.89
C ASP A 6 -15.97 7.23 8.36
N THR A 7 -16.49 8.36 7.90
CA THR A 7 -17.85 8.40 7.36
C THR A 7 -17.96 7.55 6.10
N LEU A 8 -16.93 7.53 5.28
CA LEU A 8 -16.94 6.82 4.02
C LEU A 8 -16.68 5.33 4.14
N ILE A 9 -16.17 4.89 5.29
CA ILE A 9 -15.83 3.49 5.47
C ILE A 9 -16.97 2.78 6.18
N SER A 10 -17.46 1.68 5.58
CA SER A 10 -18.55 0.92 6.17
C SER A 10 -18.11 0.28 7.49
N PRO A 11 -19.08 -0.07 8.36
CA PRO A 11 -18.72 -0.72 9.62
C PRO A 11 -17.95 -2.02 9.42
N ALA A 12 -18.30 -2.80 8.41
CA ALA A 12 -17.58 -4.06 8.16
C ALA A 12 -16.12 -3.81 7.82
N LEU A 13 -15.84 -2.77 7.02
CA LEU A 13 -14.47 -2.44 6.69
C LEU A 13 -13.69 -1.91 7.88
N ARG A 14 -14.37 -1.15 8.74
CA ARG A 14 -13.69 -0.67 9.95
C ARG A 14 -13.31 -1.81 10.88
N VAL A 15 -14.20 -2.80 11.00
CA VAL A 15 -13.90 -3.97 11.81
C VAL A 15 -12.72 -4.74 11.22
N ALA A 16 -12.73 -4.93 9.90
CA ALA A 16 -11.63 -5.64 9.25
C ALA A 16 -10.31 -4.89 9.43
N LEU A 17 -10.34 -3.56 9.28
CA LEU A 17 -9.14 -2.76 9.44
C LEU A 17 -8.58 -2.90 10.85
N GLN A 18 -9.45 -2.81 11.86
CA GLN A 18 -8.99 -2.93 13.24
C GLN A 18 -8.46 -4.33 13.53
N SER A 19 -9.12 -5.35 13.02
CA SER A 19 -8.66 -6.73 13.21
C SER A 19 -7.28 -6.95 12.60
N TRP A 20 -7.06 -6.36 11.42
CA TRP A 20 -5.75 -6.46 10.78
C TRP A 20 -4.68 -5.75 11.61
N LEU A 21 -4.98 -4.56 12.11
CA LEU A 21 -4.02 -3.82 12.94
C LEU A 21 -3.70 -4.58 14.22
N ASP A 22 -4.72 -5.18 14.82
CA ASP A 22 -4.50 -6.00 16.02
C ASP A 22 -3.57 -7.17 15.70
N ALA A 23 -3.77 -7.80 14.55
CA ALA A 23 -2.93 -8.91 14.13
C ALA A 23 -1.49 -8.44 13.88
N GLN A 24 -1.31 -7.28 13.26
CA GLN A 24 0.02 -6.75 13.02
C GLN A 24 0.74 -6.47 14.33
N SER A 25 0.02 -5.88 15.28
CA SER A 25 0.60 -5.60 16.58
C SER A 25 0.99 -6.88 17.31
N ALA A 26 0.10 -7.87 17.32
CA ALA A 26 0.35 -9.11 18.03
C ALA A 26 1.46 -9.95 17.41
N LEU A 27 1.52 -9.99 16.08
CA LEU A 27 2.45 -10.88 15.39
C LEU A 27 3.82 -10.26 15.15
N LYS A 28 3.87 -8.95 14.96
CA LYS A 28 5.11 -8.29 14.57
C LYS A 28 5.62 -7.29 15.60
N GLY A 29 4.82 -7.00 16.61
CA GLY A 29 5.24 -6.07 17.65
C GLY A 29 5.53 -4.68 17.13
N LEU A 30 4.78 -4.21 16.15
CA LEU A 30 5.02 -2.92 15.54
C LEU A 30 4.75 -1.77 16.49
N SER A 31 5.49 -0.68 16.32
CA SER A 31 5.31 0.50 17.15
C SER A 31 3.96 1.16 16.87
N GLU A 32 3.54 2.00 17.81
CA GLU A 32 2.29 2.74 17.64
C GLU A 32 2.35 3.66 16.42
N ASN A 33 3.52 4.24 16.15
CA ASN A 33 3.65 5.11 15.00
C ASN A 33 3.43 4.34 13.71
N THR A 34 3.99 3.15 13.61
CA THR A 34 3.83 2.30 12.44
C THR A 34 2.38 1.88 12.27
N LEU A 35 1.73 1.49 13.37
CA LEU A 35 0.33 1.08 13.32
C LEU A 35 -0.56 2.25 12.92
N SER A 36 -0.26 3.42 13.41
CA SER A 36 -1.01 4.63 13.06
C SER A 36 -0.87 4.94 11.57
N ALA A 37 0.35 4.82 11.04
CA ALA A 37 0.59 5.03 9.62
C ALA A 37 -0.16 4.01 8.77
N TYR A 38 -0.13 2.74 9.19
CA TYR A 38 -0.85 1.68 8.48
C TYR A 38 -2.36 1.96 8.48
N HIS A 39 -2.88 2.37 9.62
CA HIS A 39 -4.30 2.71 9.71
C HIS A 39 -4.65 3.81 8.70
N THR A 40 -3.87 4.88 8.71
CA THR A 40 -4.12 5.99 7.81
C THR A 40 -4.04 5.57 6.35
N ASP A 41 -3.03 4.76 6.02
CA ASP A 41 -2.83 4.34 4.64
C ASP A 41 -3.99 3.49 4.13
N VAL A 42 -4.39 2.48 4.90
CA VAL A 42 -5.44 1.57 4.45
C VAL A 42 -6.82 2.24 4.53
N ALA A 43 -7.05 3.04 5.57
CA ALA A 43 -8.32 3.77 5.67
C ALA A 43 -8.48 4.74 4.49
N GLY A 44 -7.38 5.40 4.09
CA GLY A 44 -7.43 6.28 2.93
C GLY A 44 -7.73 5.53 1.65
N PHE A 45 -7.16 4.35 1.50
CA PHE A 45 -7.46 3.48 0.36
C PHE A 45 -8.95 3.11 0.33
N MET A 46 -9.49 2.69 1.47
CA MET A 46 -10.89 2.31 1.56
C MET A 46 -11.81 3.47 1.23
N ALA A 47 -11.48 4.66 1.73
CA ALA A 47 -12.27 5.85 1.45
C ALA A 47 -12.22 6.20 -0.03
N PHE A 48 -11.04 6.09 -0.65
CA PHE A 48 -10.94 6.34 -2.08
C PHE A 48 -11.81 5.37 -2.88
N MET A 49 -11.76 4.08 -2.53
CA MET A 49 -12.54 3.09 -3.27
C MET A 49 -14.04 3.31 -3.11
N THR A 50 -14.47 3.76 -1.93
CA THR A 50 -15.87 4.09 -1.72
C THR A 50 -16.31 5.22 -2.65
N LEU A 51 -15.51 6.28 -2.73
CA LEU A 51 -15.84 7.40 -3.61
C LEU A 51 -15.74 7.01 -5.09
N HIS A 52 -14.73 6.21 -5.41
CA HIS A 52 -14.50 5.77 -6.77
C HIS A 52 -15.64 4.91 -7.30
N SER A 53 -16.17 4.04 -6.47
CA SER A 53 -17.27 3.16 -6.86
C SER A 53 -18.62 3.87 -6.76
N GLY A 54 -18.69 4.98 -6.05
CA GLY A 54 -19.91 5.74 -5.90
C GLY A 54 -20.83 5.24 -4.82
N GLU A 55 -20.40 4.31 -4.01
CA GLU A 55 -21.21 3.78 -2.92
C GLU A 55 -20.32 3.18 -1.85
N ARG A 56 -20.89 3.04 -0.66
CA ARG A 56 -20.14 2.44 0.43
C ARG A 56 -19.85 0.98 0.13
N SER A 57 -18.60 0.64 0.16
CA SER A 57 -18.16 -0.70 -0.19
C SER A 57 -18.08 -1.60 1.04
N GLY A 58 -18.36 -2.87 0.83
CA GLY A 58 -18.14 -3.86 1.87
C GLY A 58 -16.97 -4.76 1.50
N LEU A 59 -16.80 -5.82 2.27
CA LEU A 59 -15.70 -6.75 2.04
C LEU A 59 -15.78 -7.41 0.67
N ALA A 60 -16.98 -7.72 0.21
CA ALA A 60 -17.14 -8.36 -1.10
C ALA A 60 -16.64 -7.45 -2.22
N ALA A 61 -16.89 -6.15 -2.10
CA ALA A 61 -16.43 -5.21 -3.10
C ALA A 61 -14.90 -5.12 -3.11
N LEU A 62 -14.29 -5.13 -1.93
CA LEU A 62 -12.82 -5.12 -1.87
C LEU A 62 -12.23 -6.38 -2.48
N ALA A 63 -12.89 -7.53 -2.29
CA ALA A 63 -12.41 -8.78 -2.84
C ALA A 63 -12.41 -8.77 -4.37
N ARG A 64 -13.26 -7.94 -4.99
CA ARG A 64 -13.42 -7.88 -6.43
C ARG A 64 -12.69 -6.72 -7.08
N ILE A 65 -11.81 -6.05 -6.34
CA ILE A 65 -11.12 -4.89 -6.87
C ILE A 65 -10.28 -5.29 -8.08
N SER A 66 -10.21 -4.39 -9.07
CA SER A 66 -9.49 -4.68 -10.31
C SER A 66 -8.17 -3.93 -10.36
N VAL A 67 -7.32 -4.33 -11.33
CA VAL A 67 -6.07 -3.61 -11.58
C VAL A 67 -6.37 -2.16 -11.96
N SER A 68 -7.45 -1.95 -12.72
CA SER A 68 -7.85 -0.61 -13.12
C SER A 68 -8.18 0.25 -11.90
N ASP A 69 -8.88 -0.33 -10.91
CA ASP A 69 -9.19 0.39 -9.68
C ASP A 69 -7.90 0.77 -8.95
N MET A 70 -6.95 -0.15 -8.89
CA MET A 70 -5.68 0.11 -8.23
C MET A 70 -4.89 1.20 -8.93
N ARG A 71 -4.92 1.20 -10.25
CA ARG A 71 -4.23 2.25 -11.01
C ARG A 71 -4.87 3.60 -10.78
N ALA A 72 -6.20 3.64 -10.66
CA ALA A 72 -6.89 4.89 -10.36
C ALA A 72 -6.46 5.43 -9.01
N TRP A 73 -6.31 4.55 -8.01
CA TRP A 73 -5.86 4.97 -6.70
C TRP A 73 -4.44 5.53 -6.76
N MET A 74 -3.55 4.85 -7.47
CA MET A 74 -2.17 5.34 -7.61
C MET A 74 -2.12 6.69 -8.31
N ALA A 75 -2.95 6.87 -9.35
CA ALA A 75 -3.01 8.14 -10.04
C ALA A 75 -3.52 9.25 -9.12
N HIS A 76 -4.50 8.92 -8.30
CA HIS A 76 -5.04 9.87 -7.32
C HIS A 76 -3.94 10.34 -6.36
N LEU A 77 -3.14 9.40 -5.86
CA LEU A 77 -2.06 9.74 -4.94
C LEU A 77 -1.00 10.60 -5.61
N ARG A 78 -0.67 10.29 -6.86
CA ARG A 78 0.29 11.11 -7.60
C ARG A 78 -0.23 12.52 -7.84
N ALA A 79 -1.52 12.64 -8.12
CA ALA A 79 -2.13 13.95 -8.32
C ALA A 79 -2.07 14.80 -7.05
N GLN A 80 -2.05 14.14 -5.90
CA GLN A 80 -1.89 14.84 -4.63
C GLN A 80 -0.44 15.10 -4.29
N LYS A 81 0.46 14.74 -5.19
CA LYS A 81 1.90 14.98 -5.04
C LYS A 81 2.49 14.27 -3.83
N ILE A 82 1.96 13.07 -3.57
CA ILE A 82 2.50 12.24 -2.50
C ILE A 82 3.93 11.86 -2.88
N ALA A 83 4.85 11.99 -1.94
CA ALA A 83 6.25 11.67 -2.18
C ALA A 83 6.41 10.19 -2.57
N PRO A 84 7.39 9.87 -3.42
CA PRO A 84 7.57 8.47 -3.86
C PRO A 84 7.71 7.49 -2.70
N ARG A 85 8.43 7.87 -1.66
CA ARG A 85 8.60 6.99 -0.51
C ARG A 85 7.27 6.72 0.19
N SER A 86 6.46 7.76 0.35
CA SER A 86 5.15 7.61 0.97
C SER A 86 4.23 6.79 0.08
N LEU A 87 4.32 6.97 -1.23
CA LEU A 87 3.53 6.21 -2.19
C LEU A 87 3.85 4.72 -2.04
N ALA A 88 5.14 4.39 -1.97
CA ALA A 88 5.57 3.00 -1.81
C ALA A 88 5.06 2.42 -0.49
N ARG A 89 5.15 3.20 0.60
CA ARG A 89 4.66 2.73 1.89
C ARG A 89 3.16 2.46 1.86
N LYS A 90 2.39 3.35 1.25
CA LYS A 90 0.94 3.18 1.17
C LYS A 90 0.57 1.94 0.39
N LEU A 91 1.25 1.71 -0.72
CA LEU A 91 0.98 0.51 -1.51
C LEU A 91 1.35 -0.75 -0.73
N SER A 92 2.49 -0.72 -0.04
CA SER A 92 2.90 -1.87 0.79
C SER A 92 1.90 -2.17 1.88
N ALA A 93 1.37 -1.13 2.53
CA ALA A 93 0.37 -1.32 3.59
C ALA A 93 -0.89 -1.96 3.03
N VAL A 94 -1.35 -1.51 1.87
CA VAL A 94 -2.55 -2.06 1.25
C VAL A 94 -2.32 -3.51 0.82
N LYS A 95 -1.14 -3.82 0.26
CA LYS A 95 -0.82 -5.19 -0.11
C LYS A 95 -0.79 -6.10 1.10
N ASN A 96 -0.18 -5.64 2.18
CA ASN A 96 -0.12 -6.40 3.42
C ASN A 96 -1.53 -6.67 3.96
N PHE A 97 -2.36 -5.66 3.96
CA PHE A 97 -3.75 -5.81 4.38
C PHE A 97 -4.47 -6.85 3.52
N TYR A 98 -4.26 -6.80 2.21
CA TYR A 98 -4.93 -7.73 1.29
C TYR A 98 -4.47 -9.17 1.45
N VAL A 99 -3.19 -9.39 1.75
CA VAL A 99 -2.72 -10.75 2.03
C VAL A 99 -3.46 -11.32 3.24
N TRP A 100 -3.59 -10.51 4.28
CA TRP A 100 -4.30 -10.92 5.48
C TRP A 100 -5.79 -11.16 5.21
N LEU A 101 -6.40 -10.22 4.50
CA LEU A 101 -7.83 -10.29 4.22
C LEU A 101 -8.17 -11.47 3.33
N ALA A 102 -7.35 -11.70 2.30
CA ALA A 102 -7.58 -12.79 1.36
C ALA A 102 -7.54 -14.15 2.06
N ALA A 103 -6.60 -14.32 2.97
CA ALA A 103 -6.50 -15.56 3.72
C ALA A 103 -7.72 -15.77 4.61
N ARG A 104 -8.23 -14.67 5.15
CA ARG A 104 -9.37 -14.73 6.05
C ARG A 104 -10.69 -14.95 5.31
N GLU A 105 -10.85 -14.27 4.17
CA GLU A 105 -12.12 -14.30 3.45
C GLU A 105 -12.16 -15.29 2.29
N GLY A 106 -11.01 -15.82 1.91
CA GLY A 106 -10.97 -16.86 0.90
C GLY A 106 -11.07 -16.37 -0.54
N PHE A 107 -10.30 -15.34 -0.91
CA PHE A 107 -10.27 -14.89 -2.30
C PHE A 107 -8.84 -14.67 -2.76
N GLU A 108 -8.66 -14.41 -4.05
CA GLU A 108 -7.34 -14.19 -4.65
C GLU A 108 -7.09 -12.71 -4.80
N PRO A 109 -6.07 -12.17 -4.13
CA PRO A 109 -5.79 -10.74 -4.20
C PRO A 109 -4.87 -10.36 -5.35
N THR A 110 -5.01 -11.02 -6.49
CA THR A 110 -4.09 -10.88 -7.61
C THR A 110 -3.98 -9.44 -8.12
N ALA A 111 -5.11 -8.76 -8.25
CA ALA A 111 -5.10 -7.40 -8.79
C ALA A 111 -4.27 -6.46 -7.92
N VAL A 112 -4.40 -6.60 -6.61
CA VAL A 112 -3.68 -5.75 -5.68
C VAL A 112 -2.20 -6.12 -5.65
N LEU A 113 -1.91 -7.41 -5.56
CA LEU A 113 -0.53 -7.85 -5.40
C LEU A 113 0.31 -7.67 -6.66
N SER A 114 -0.32 -7.61 -7.82
CA SER A 114 0.41 -7.45 -9.07
C SER A 114 0.87 -6.02 -9.33
N LEU A 115 0.28 -5.06 -8.64
CA LEU A 115 0.64 -3.67 -8.86
C LEU A 115 1.97 -3.35 -8.19
N GLN A 116 2.81 -2.59 -8.89
CA GLN A 116 4.12 -2.22 -8.36
C GLN A 116 4.25 -0.71 -8.31
N THR A 117 5.07 -0.24 -7.38
CA THR A 117 5.34 1.18 -7.30
C THR A 117 6.19 1.62 -8.48
N PRO A 118 6.10 2.89 -8.84
CA PRO A 118 6.99 3.43 -9.86
C PRO A 118 8.44 3.22 -9.44
N LYS A 119 9.31 3.18 -10.40
CA LYS A 119 10.69 2.81 -10.16
C LYS A 119 11.55 3.94 -9.64
N PHE A 120 11.06 4.67 -8.66
CA PHE A 120 11.87 5.75 -8.11
C PHE A 120 13.18 5.23 -7.54
N GLN A 121 13.18 4.02 -7.05
CA GLN A 121 14.37 3.44 -6.44
C GLN A 121 15.45 3.16 -7.47
N ALA A 122 15.11 3.13 -8.72
CA ALA A 122 16.10 2.87 -9.75
C ALA A 122 17.14 3.95 -9.83
N LYS A 123 16.89 5.09 -9.29
CA LYS A 123 17.83 6.19 -9.34
C LYS A 123 18.92 6.13 -8.31
N LEU A 124 18.79 5.27 -7.51
CA LEU A 124 19.76 5.23 -6.43
C LEU A 124 21.12 4.96 -6.95
N PRO A 125 21.66 5.18 -7.00
CA PRO A 125 22.58 4.84 -7.27
C PRO A 125 23.46 4.37 -6.76
N ARG A 126 23.13 4.26 -6.96
CA ARG A 126 23.62 3.82 -6.77
C ARG A 126 24.40 3.74 -6.80
N PRO A 127 24.58 3.91 -6.75
CA PRO A 127 25.31 3.93 -6.85
C PRO A 127 26.08 3.64 -7.10
N LEU A 128 26.09 3.77 -7.04
CA LEU A 128 26.70 3.46 -7.35
C LEU A 128 27.29 2.93 -7.72
N SER A 129 27.15 3.12 -7.66
CA SER A 129 27.53 2.64 -8.08
C SER A 129 27.91 1.92 -8.52
N GLU A 130 27.59 1.96 -8.61
CA GLU A 130 27.87 1.35 -9.04
C GLU A 130 28.41 1.29 -9.69
N ASP A 131 28.41 1.77 -9.77
CA ASP A 131 28.90 1.71 -10.27
C ASP A 131 29.65 1.89 -10.17
N ALA A 132 29.90 2.67 -9.88
CA ALA A 132 30.43 2.58 -9.55
C ALA A 132 30.80 1.92 -9.33
N ALA A 133 30.82 1.80 -9.00
CA ALA A 133 31.08 1.05 -8.92
C ALA A 133 31.27 0.35 -9.38
N ARG A 134 31.16 0.45 -9.54
CA ARG A 134 31.28 -0.29 -10.07
C ARG A 134 31.78 -0.18 -10.51
N ALA A 135 32.03 0.50 -10.45
CA ALA A 135 32.36 0.44 -10.73
C ALA A 135 32.88 0.24 -10.41
N VAL A 136 33.10 0.78 -9.99
CA VAL A 136 33.43 0.36 -9.68
C VAL A 136 33.53 -0.57 -9.78
N VAL A 137 33.64 -0.55 -9.46
CA VAL A 137 33.70 -1.45 -9.69
C VAL A 137 33.87 -1.86 -10.32
N GLU A 138 33.74 -1.48 -10.37
CA GLU A 138 33.89 -1.83 -11.00
C GLU A 138 34.33 -1.79 -11.27
N THR A 139 34.84 -1.23 -11.10
CA THR A 139 35.27 -1.34 -11.32
C THR A 139 35.60 -1.83 -11.14
N VAL A 140 35.87 -1.59 -10.74
CA VAL A 140 36.13 -2.15 -10.73
C VAL A 140 36.12 -2.76 -10.95
N GLU A 141 36.18 -2.61 -10.90
CA GLU A 141 36.16 -3.14 -11.28
C GLU A 141 36.13 -3.26 -11.70
N VAL A 142 36.44 -2.81 -11.66
CA VAL A 142 36.38 -2.93 -12.13
C VAL A 142 36.44 -3.05 -12.16
N GLN A 143 36.75 -2.82 -12.03
CA GLN A 143 36.74 -2.98 -12.22
C GLN A 143 36.55 -3.30 -12.36
N SER A 144 36.96 -2.78 -12.27
CA SER A 144 36.72 -3.04 -12.49
C SER A 144 36.57 -3.45 -12.53
#